data_7b03f0fcefe21b91c16244f65acf637d
#
_entry.id   7b03f0fcefe21b91c16244f65acf637d
#
_cell.length_a   1.000
_cell.length_b   1.000
_cell.length_c   1.000
_cell.angle_alpha   90.00
_cell.angle_beta   90.00
_cell.angle_gamma   90.00
#
_symmetry.space_group_name_H-M   'P 1'
#
loop_
_entity.id
_entity.type
_entity.pdbx_description
1 polymer ?
#
loop_
_entity_poly.entity_id
_entity_poly.type
_entity_poly.pdbx_seq_one_letter_code
_entity_poly.pdbx_strand_id
1 'polypeptide(L)'
;MTILAKPIAQTRAAGPRYRQSMTSELTGLAGNVAIVTGAGRMRSIGRPIAVELARAGCDVVITGTGRAPADYPADEQAAGWRDIESVADEIRALGQRCVPVVSDIADDTAVEALVLRTLEEFGRLDIVVNNAGAARGPDRFNVVDLDPAEWRKVIDVNLNGTFLLSRAAARHWLAVEQPGCIVNISSVGGKIAGPGTAAYSASKAAIHALGAAMAAELGPSGIRVNAICPGIVDTSRLDDIDRSENWERLRNIIPMRRHGTGEDIANMCVFLCSDQGSWITGQAINVDGGQLTIR
;
A
#
# COMPACT_ATOMS: atom_id res chain seq x y z
N MET A 1 -12.87 3.09 -54.52
CA MET A 1 -12.14 1.84 -54.31
C MET A 1 -12.30 1.46 -52.85
N THR A 2 -13.29 0.63 -52.58
CA THR A 2 -13.69 0.26 -51.20
C THR A 2 -12.92 -1.02 -50.84
N ILE A 3 -12.04 -0.92 -49.85
CA ILE A 3 -11.29 -2.08 -49.34
C ILE A 3 -12.19 -2.78 -48.31
N LEU A 4 -12.76 -3.91 -48.73
CA LEU A 4 -13.50 -4.83 -47.86
C LEU A 4 -12.50 -5.61 -46.99
N ALA A 5 -12.53 -5.37 -45.69
CA ALA A 5 -11.81 -6.21 -44.72
C ALA A 5 -12.45 -7.58 -44.63
N LYS A 6 -11.67 -8.63 -44.87
CA LYS A 6 -12.07 -10.03 -44.67
C LYS A 6 -12.12 -10.36 -43.17
N PRO A 7 -13.10 -11.13 -42.71
CA PRO A 7 -13.13 -11.58 -41.32
C PRO A 7 -11.99 -12.58 -41.05
N ILE A 8 -11.27 -12.35 -39.95
CA ILE A 8 -10.26 -13.29 -39.47
C ILE A 8 -10.98 -14.51 -38.90
N ALA A 9 -10.79 -15.66 -39.55
CA ALA A 9 -11.28 -16.93 -39.06
C ALA A 9 -10.65 -17.26 -37.69
N GLN A 10 -11.48 -17.44 -36.68
CA GLN A 10 -11.07 -17.96 -35.40
C GLN A 10 -10.71 -19.43 -35.50
N THR A 11 -9.46 -19.75 -35.76
CA THR A 11 -8.92 -21.08 -35.50
C THR A 11 -8.71 -21.23 -34.01
N ARG A 12 -9.60 -21.95 -33.32
CA ARG A 12 -9.36 -22.47 -31.99
C ARG A 12 -8.19 -23.44 -32.03
N ALA A 13 -6.97 -22.95 -31.90
CA ALA A 13 -5.85 -23.79 -31.54
C ALA A 13 -6.02 -24.19 -30.07
N ALA A 14 -6.05 -25.50 -29.80
CA ALA A 14 -5.94 -26.01 -28.44
C ALA A 14 -4.61 -25.51 -27.86
N GLY A 15 -4.66 -24.54 -26.99
CA GLY A 15 -3.50 -24.02 -26.32
C GLY A 15 -2.77 -25.12 -25.55
N PRO A 16 -1.46 -25.00 -25.34
CA PRO A 16 -0.70 -25.97 -24.58
C PRO A 16 -1.35 -26.14 -23.23
N ARG A 17 -1.68 -27.38 -22.85
CA ARG A 17 -2.10 -27.74 -21.50
C ARG A 17 -0.92 -27.42 -20.60
N TYR A 18 -0.95 -26.26 -19.92
CA TYR A 18 -0.08 -26.03 -18.79
C TYR A 18 -0.39 -27.12 -17.77
N ARG A 19 0.54 -28.04 -17.61
CA ARG A 19 0.46 -29.07 -16.57
C ARG A 19 0.38 -28.34 -15.24
N GLN A 20 -0.68 -28.66 -14.49
CA GLN A 20 -0.68 -28.49 -13.02
C GLN A 20 0.60 -29.10 -12.48
N SER A 21 1.52 -28.26 -12.07
CA SER A 21 2.50 -28.61 -11.04
C SER A 21 3.26 -27.34 -10.67
N MET A 22 3.34 -27.14 -9.41
CA MET A 22 4.02 -26.08 -8.70
C MET A 22 3.20 -24.77 -8.67
N THR A 23 2.28 -24.67 -7.73
CA THR A 23 2.09 -23.43 -7.01
C THR A 23 3.47 -23.12 -6.43
N SER A 24 4.26 -22.28 -7.11
CA SER A 24 5.46 -21.72 -6.47
C SER A 24 4.93 -20.76 -5.41
N GLU A 25 4.75 -21.27 -4.21
CA GLU A 25 4.46 -20.45 -3.05
C GLU A 25 5.56 -19.40 -2.95
N LEU A 26 5.18 -18.16 -2.63
CA LEU A 26 6.16 -17.13 -2.35
C LEU A 26 6.95 -17.53 -1.11
N THR A 27 8.27 -17.46 -1.20
CA THR A 27 9.19 -17.91 -0.14
C THR A 27 9.83 -16.74 0.60
N GLY A 28 10.50 -17.00 1.73
CA GLY A 28 11.22 -15.99 2.49
C GLY A 28 10.33 -15.08 3.36
N LEU A 29 9.06 -15.45 3.60
CA LEU A 29 8.13 -14.65 4.39
C LEU A 29 7.78 -15.28 5.74
N ALA A 30 7.71 -16.61 5.81
CA ALA A 30 7.36 -17.32 7.03
C ALA A 30 8.31 -17.00 8.19
N GLY A 31 7.76 -16.58 9.32
CA GLY A 31 8.51 -16.21 10.53
C GLY A 31 9.09 -14.78 10.49
N ASN A 32 8.87 -14.01 9.44
CA ASN A 32 9.22 -12.59 9.41
C ASN A 32 8.19 -11.76 10.20
N VAL A 33 8.61 -10.57 10.61
CA VAL A 33 7.77 -9.58 11.30
C VAL A 33 7.61 -8.35 10.43
N ALA A 34 6.34 -7.97 10.18
CA ALA A 34 5.98 -6.83 9.35
C ALA A 34 5.28 -5.74 10.16
N ILE A 35 5.63 -4.46 9.93
CA ILE A 35 4.81 -3.31 10.34
C ILE A 35 3.98 -2.87 9.13
N VAL A 36 2.65 -2.77 9.27
CA VAL A 36 1.75 -2.22 8.25
C VAL A 36 1.00 -1.03 8.82
N THR A 37 1.27 0.18 8.32
CA THR A 37 0.66 1.39 8.85
C THR A 37 -0.70 1.69 8.20
N GLY A 38 -1.65 2.24 8.98
CA GLY A 38 -2.95 2.65 8.48
C GLY A 38 -3.84 1.49 7.99
N ALA A 39 -3.85 0.37 8.75
CA ALA A 39 -4.54 -0.86 8.35
C ALA A 39 -5.96 -1.02 8.92
N GLY A 40 -6.47 -0.06 9.71
CA GLY A 40 -7.70 -0.27 10.50
C GLY A 40 -9.01 -0.25 9.73
N ARG A 41 -9.10 0.36 8.55
CA ARG A 41 -10.37 0.47 7.82
C ARG A 41 -10.78 -0.85 7.17
N MET A 42 -12.08 -1.18 7.22
CA MET A 42 -12.65 -2.39 6.64
C MET A 42 -12.42 -2.46 5.12
N ARG A 43 -12.74 -1.37 4.39
CA ARG A 43 -12.47 -1.22 2.95
C ARG A 43 -11.25 -0.34 2.75
N SER A 44 -10.07 -0.95 2.65
CA SER A 44 -8.78 -0.25 2.53
C SER A 44 -7.77 -1.06 1.72
N ILE A 45 -6.58 -0.50 1.56
CA ILE A 45 -5.41 -1.20 1.03
C ILE A 45 -4.62 -1.86 2.17
N GLY A 46 -4.51 -1.20 3.32
CA GLY A 46 -3.68 -1.67 4.43
C GLY A 46 -4.16 -2.97 5.06
N ARG A 47 -5.49 -3.15 5.24
CA ARG A 47 -6.06 -4.38 5.79
C ARG A 47 -5.67 -5.61 4.94
N PRO A 48 -5.99 -5.70 3.63
CA PRO A 48 -5.61 -6.87 2.85
C PRO A 48 -4.10 -7.06 2.76
N ILE A 49 -3.27 -6.01 2.76
CA ILE A 49 -1.81 -6.17 2.86
C ILE A 49 -1.41 -6.89 4.15
N ALA A 50 -1.93 -6.46 5.30
CA ALA A 50 -1.63 -7.07 6.59
C ALA A 50 -2.10 -8.53 6.65
N VAL A 51 -3.29 -8.82 6.15
CA VAL A 51 -3.88 -10.17 6.11
C VAL A 51 -3.10 -11.08 5.15
N GLU A 52 -2.70 -10.62 3.97
CA GLU A 52 -1.97 -11.45 3.01
C GLU A 52 -0.51 -11.69 3.45
N LEU A 53 0.15 -10.73 4.12
CA LEU A 53 1.44 -10.99 4.77
C LEU A 53 1.31 -12.05 5.88
N ALA A 54 0.25 -11.99 6.68
CA ALA A 54 -0.03 -13.01 7.69
C ALA A 54 -0.32 -14.38 7.05
N ARG A 55 -1.08 -14.43 5.95
CA ARG A 55 -1.32 -15.67 5.19
C ARG A 55 -0.04 -16.27 4.62
N ALA A 56 0.94 -15.42 4.29
CA ALA A 56 2.27 -15.83 3.86
C ALA A 56 3.20 -16.22 5.02
N GLY A 57 2.72 -16.19 6.27
CA GLY A 57 3.44 -16.65 7.46
C GLY A 57 4.15 -15.57 8.24
N CYS A 58 3.91 -14.28 7.98
CA CYS A 58 4.46 -13.19 8.78
C CYS A 58 3.64 -12.96 10.06
N ASP A 59 4.32 -12.64 11.16
CA ASP A 59 3.73 -11.94 12.28
C ASP A 59 3.60 -10.44 11.94
N VAL A 60 2.55 -9.76 12.44
CA VAL A 60 2.24 -8.40 11.95
C VAL A 60 1.97 -7.44 13.10
N VAL A 61 2.58 -6.26 13.04
CA VAL A 61 2.17 -5.07 13.80
C VAL A 61 1.37 -4.18 12.85
N ILE A 62 0.16 -3.81 13.25
CA ILE A 62 -0.69 -2.93 12.46
C ILE A 62 -0.97 -1.63 13.21
N THR A 63 -1.04 -0.52 12.47
CA THR A 63 -1.38 0.76 13.12
C THR A 63 -2.65 1.38 12.58
N GLY A 64 -3.27 2.18 13.43
CA GLY A 64 -4.36 3.11 13.13
C GLY A 64 -4.23 4.35 13.99
N THR A 65 -5.07 5.36 13.74
CA THR A 65 -5.07 6.63 14.50
C THR A 65 -5.97 6.59 15.73
N GLY A 66 -6.58 5.46 16.07
CA GLY A 66 -7.50 5.36 17.20
C GLY A 66 -8.81 6.12 16.96
N ARG A 67 -9.40 5.98 15.76
CA ARG A 67 -10.69 6.60 15.43
C ARG A 67 -11.77 6.21 16.44
N ALA A 68 -12.61 7.17 16.87
CA ALA A 68 -13.78 6.87 17.68
C ALA A 68 -14.81 6.07 16.83
N PRO A 69 -15.54 5.11 17.43
CA PRO A 69 -16.55 4.35 16.69
C PRO A 69 -17.63 5.20 16.00
N ALA A 70 -17.92 6.39 16.54
CA ALA A 70 -18.84 7.34 15.93
C ALA A 70 -18.34 7.92 14.60
N ASP A 71 -17.03 7.89 14.36
CA ASP A 71 -16.38 8.39 13.13
C ASP A 71 -16.21 7.31 12.07
N TYR A 72 -16.71 6.10 12.32
CA TYR A 72 -16.63 5.02 11.35
C TYR A 72 -17.64 5.21 10.22
N PRO A 73 -17.32 4.84 8.97
CA PRO A 73 -18.31 4.74 7.90
C PRO A 73 -19.50 3.86 8.29
N ALA A 74 -20.65 4.10 7.68
CA ALA A 74 -21.89 3.41 8.01
C ALA A 74 -21.78 1.87 7.85
N ASP A 75 -21.02 1.39 6.86
CA ASP A 75 -20.78 -0.03 6.65
C ASP A 75 -19.90 -0.64 7.76
N GLU A 76 -18.88 0.09 8.23
CA GLU A 76 -18.07 -0.33 9.39
C GLU A 76 -18.92 -0.39 10.68
N GLN A 77 -19.79 0.61 10.91
CA GLN A 77 -20.70 0.62 12.05
C GLN A 77 -21.70 -0.55 12.00
N ALA A 78 -22.32 -0.78 10.84
CA ALA A 78 -23.27 -1.87 10.64
C ALA A 78 -22.64 -3.26 10.81
N ALA A 79 -21.37 -3.41 10.46
CA ALA A 79 -20.61 -4.64 10.64
C ALA A 79 -20.06 -4.83 12.06
N GLY A 80 -20.23 -3.87 12.97
CA GLY A 80 -19.61 -3.89 14.28
C GLY A 80 -18.08 -3.86 14.22
N TRP A 81 -17.53 -3.19 13.19
CA TRP A 81 -16.08 -3.09 12.97
C TRP A 81 -15.39 -2.34 14.11
N ARG A 82 -14.21 -2.78 14.51
CA ARG A 82 -13.44 -2.23 15.64
C ARG A 82 -12.06 -1.74 15.22
N ASP A 83 -11.97 -1.13 14.02
CA ASP A 83 -10.72 -0.59 13.46
C ASP A 83 -9.59 -1.65 13.43
N ILE A 84 -8.41 -1.32 13.93
CA ILE A 84 -7.24 -2.22 13.96
C ILE A 84 -7.49 -3.52 14.74
N GLU A 85 -8.37 -3.53 15.75
CA GLU A 85 -8.69 -4.75 16.49
C GLU A 85 -9.39 -5.80 15.63
N SER A 86 -10.30 -5.39 14.73
CA SER A 86 -10.94 -6.33 13.80
C SER A 86 -9.94 -6.94 12.83
N VAL A 87 -8.98 -6.17 12.35
CA VAL A 87 -7.90 -6.69 11.49
C VAL A 87 -6.97 -7.61 12.26
N ALA A 88 -6.66 -7.28 13.52
CA ALA A 88 -5.85 -8.15 14.37
C ALA A 88 -6.52 -9.50 14.61
N ASP A 89 -7.84 -9.54 14.78
CA ASP A 89 -8.59 -10.80 14.92
C ASP A 89 -8.56 -11.62 13.62
N GLU A 90 -8.66 -11.00 12.45
CA GLU A 90 -8.50 -11.69 11.16
C GLU A 90 -7.11 -12.35 11.04
N ILE A 91 -6.05 -11.63 11.41
CA ILE A 91 -4.68 -12.13 11.37
C ILE A 91 -4.48 -13.29 12.36
N ARG A 92 -4.98 -13.14 13.59
CA ARG A 92 -4.92 -14.20 14.62
C ARG A 92 -5.68 -15.45 14.20
N ALA A 93 -6.79 -15.30 13.48
CA ALA A 93 -7.55 -16.44 12.94
C ALA A 93 -6.77 -17.22 11.87
N LEU A 94 -5.74 -16.64 11.24
CA LEU A 94 -4.81 -17.32 10.35
C LEU A 94 -3.67 -18.06 11.09
N GLY A 95 -3.61 -17.94 12.41
CA GLY A 95 -2.58 -18.57 13.24
C GLY A 95 -1.33 -17.73 13.46
N GLN A 96 -1.31 -16.46 12.99
CA GLN A 96 -0.18 -15.56 13.17
C GLN A 96 -0.39 -14.63 14.37
N ARG A 97 0.69 -14.14 14.94
CA ARG A 97 0.64 -13.12 15.99
C ARG A 97 0.34 -11.75 15.37
N CYS A 98 -0.51 -10.98 16.03
CA CYS A 98 -0.80 -9.61 15.62
C CYS A 98 -0.85 -8.66 16.82
N VAL A 99 -0.15 -7.54 16.73
CA VAL A 99 -0.16 -6.46 17.72
C VAL A 99 -0.74 -5.20 17.07
N PRO A 100 -1.97 -4.80 17.44
CA PRO A 100 -2.53 -3.52 17.02
C PRO A 100 -1.94 -2.39 17.89
N VAL A 101 -1.53 -1.30 17.24
CA VAL A 101 -0.93 -0.12 17.92
C VAL A 101 -1.59 1.15 17.41
N VAL A 102 -2.13 1.97 18.33
CA VAL A 102 -2.53 3.34 17.99
C VAL A 102 -1.28 4.19 17.89
N SER A 103 -1.01 4.76 16.72
CA SER A 103 0.21 5.56 16.46
C SER A 103 -0.07 6.64 15.44
N ASP A 104 0.38 7.86 15.72
CA ASP A 104 0.46 8.93 14.72
C ASP A 104 1.79 8.81 13.97
N ILE A 105 1.70 8.48 12.70
CA ILE A 105 2.89 8.28 11.86
C ILE A 105 3.64 9.59 11.59
N ALA A 106 3.01 10.76 11.80
CA ALA A 106 3.65 12.06 11.66
C ALA A 106 4.44 12.50 12.91
N ASP A 107 4.36 11.74 14.00
CA ASP A 107 5.10 11.99 15.25
C ASP A 107 6.32 11.08 15.33
N ASP A 108 7.52 11.67 15.33
CA ASP A 108 8.81 10.95 15.39
C ASP A 108 8.92 10.07 16.64
N THR A 109 8.45 10.58 17.79
CA THR A 109 8.47 9.84 19.07
C THR A 109 7.55 8.63 19.01
N ALA A 110 6.34 8.78 18.44
CA ALA A 110 5.39 7.68 18.28
C ALA A 110 5.91 6.62 17.29
N VAL A 111 6.62 7.03 16.25
CA VAL A 111 7.24 6.13 15.27
C VAL A 111 8.40 5.36 15.89
N GLU A 112 9.28 6.01 16.65
CA GLU A 112 10.36 5.31 17.37
C GLU A 112 9.79 4.32 18.40
N ALA A 113 8.76 4.70 19.15
CA ALA A 113 8.06 3.81 20.08
C ALA A 113 7.42 2.60 19.36
N LEU A 114 6.87 2.78 18.15
CA LEU A 114 6.29 1.71 17.34
C LEU A 114 7.35 0.65 16.97
N VAL A 115 8.54 1.09 16.51
CA VAL A 115 9.65 0.16 16.18
C VAL A 115 10.13 -0.56 17.44
N LEU A 116 10.36 0.16 18.54
CA LEU A 116 10.76 -0.44 19.81
C LEU A 116 9.73 -1.47 20.30
N ARG A 117 8.44 -1.11 20.27
CA ARG A 117 7.37 -2.04 20.65
C ARG A 117 7.35 -3.30 19.79
N THR A 118 7.63 -3.17 18.49
CA THR A 118 7.73 -4.32 17.57
C THR A 118 8.89 -5.24 17.98
N LEU A 119 10.04 -4.66 18.29
CA LEU A 119 11.22 -5.41 18.71
C LEU A 119 11.03 -6.08 20.08
N GLU A 120 10.37 -5.42 21.02
CA GLU A 120 10.04 -5.99 22.34
C GLU A 120 9.09 -7.19 22.22
N GLU A 121 8.09 -7.13 21.34
CA GLU A 121 7.09 -8.18 21.19
C GLU A 121 7.59 -9.39 20.38
N PHE A 122 8.39 -9.14 19.35
CA PHE A 122 8.74 -10.17 18.37
C PHE A 122 10.24 -10.49 18.32
N GLY A 123 11.09 -9.63 18.87
CA GLY A 123 12.55 -9.78 18.84
C GLY A 123 13.20 -9.44 17.50
N ARG A 124 12.41 -9.05 16.49
CA ARG A 124 12.87 -8.73 15.14
C ARG A 124 11.89 -7.79 14.40
N LEU A 125 12.38 -7.18 13.34
CA LEU A 125 11.60 -6.47 12.33
C LEU A 125 12.24 -6.76 10.97
N ASP A 126 11.45 -7.11 9.96
CA ASP A 126 11.94 -7.51 8.63
C ASP A 126 11.33 -6.68 7.50
N ILE A 127 10.07 -6.28 7.69
CA ILE A 127 9.28 -5.64 6.64
C ILE A 127 8.58 -4.39 7.20
N VAL A 128 8.65 -3.30 6.45
CA VAL A 128 7.86 -2.09 6.71
C VAL A 128 6.98 -1.79 5.50
N VAL A 129 5.67 -1.66 5.73
CA VAL A 129 4.72 -1.20 4.73
C VAL A 129 4.16 0.16 5.14
N ASN A 130 4.63 1.22 4.50
CA ASN A 130 4.14 2.57 4.67
C ASN A 130 2.86 2.76 3.85
N ASN A 131 1.71 2.45 4.46
CA ASN A 131 0.40 2.57 3.84
C ASN A 131 -0.43 3.73 4.41
N ALA A 132 -0.16 4.20 5.62
CA ALA A 132 -0.86 5.34 6.21
C ALA A 132 -0.86 6.55 5.27
N GLY A 133 -1.97 7.27 5.24
CA GLY A 133 -2.12 8.45 4.41
C GLY A 133 -3.21 9.37 4.95
N ALA A 134 -3.04 10.66 4.79
CA ALA A 134 -4.00 11.68 5.20
C ALA A 134 -5.38 11.43 4.55
N ALA A 135 -6.43 11.74 5.29
CA ALA A 135 -7.79 11.64 4.77
C ALA A 135 -7.98 12.51 3.52
N ARG A 136 -8.80 12.06 2.58
CA ARG A 136 -9.20 12.84 1.41
C ARG A 136 -10.32 13.82 1.79
N GLY A 137 -10.29 14.99 1.21
CA GLY A 137 -11.35 16.00 1.38
C GLY A 137 -10.78 17.41 1.46
N PRO A 138 -10.35 17.88 2.63
CA PRO A 138 -9.88 19.28 2.82
C PRO A 138 -8.63 19.66 2.00
N ASP A 139 -7.91 18.68 1.47
CA ASP A 139 -6.78 18.87 0.56
C ASP A 139 -7.16 18.99 -0.92
N ARG A 140 -8.48 18.93 -1.26
CA ARG A 140 -8.98 18.84 -2.65
C ARG A 140 -9.49 20.17 -3.17
N PHE A 141 -8.64 21.18 -3.09
CA PHE A 141 -8.89 22.52 -3.63
C PHE A 141 -7.88 22.88 -4.72
N ASN A 142 -8.22 23.87 -5.56
CA ASN A 142 -7.23 24.46 -6.44
C ASN A 142 -6.10 25.07 -5.61
N VAL A 143 -4.90 25.10 -6.17
CA VAL A 143 -3.67 25.46 -5.42
C VAL A 143 -3.74 26.85 -4.78
N VAL A 144 -4.47 27.78 -5.42
CA VAL A 144 -4.64 29.16 -4.94
C VAL A 144 -5.58 29.26 -3.73
N ASP A 145 -6.45 28.27 -3.55
CA ASP A 145 -7.48 28.21 -2.49
C ASP A 145 -7.15 27.15 -1.44
N LEU A 146 -6.08 26.38 -1.64
CA LEU A 146 -5.69 25.32 -0.71
C LEU A 146 -5.12 25.92 0.59
N ASP A 147 -5.75 25.57 1.71
CA ASP A 147 -5.27 25.98 3.05
C ASP A 147 -3.85 25.43 3.28
N PRO A 148 -2.88 26.29 3.64
CA PRO A 148 -1.52 25.83 4.00
C PRO A 148 -1.47 24.82 5.13
N ALA A 149 -2.44 24.81 6.06
CA ALA A 149 -2.52 23.82 7.13
C ALA A 149 -2.87 22.44 6.57
N GLU A 150 -3.83 22.35 5.64
CA GLU A 150 -4.20 21.08 4.97
C GLU A 150 -3.06 20.59 4.07
N TRP A 151 -2.34 21.49 3.39
CA TRP A 151 -1.11 21.13 2.67
C TRP A 151 -0.10 20.48 3.62
N ARG A 152 0.23 21.12 4.76
CA ARG A 152 1.21 20.59 5.72
C ARG A 152 0.77 19.23 6.25
N LYS A 153 -0.49 19.08 6.66
CA LYS A 153 -1.04 17.83 7.16
C LYS A 153 -0.86 16.66 6.18
N VAL A 154 -1.10 16.91 4.88
CA VAL A 154 -0.90 15.88 3.84
C VAL A 154 0.58 15.53 3.70
N ILE A 155 1.48 16.51 3.71
CA ILE A 155 2.92 16.30 3.65
C ILE A 155 3.41 15.55 4.90
N ASP A 156 2.96 15.96 6.09
CA ASP A 156 3.39 15.35 7.35
C ASP A 156 2.99 13.88 7.43
N VAL A 157 1.74 13.56 7.12
CA VAL A 157 1.28 12.16 7.18
C VAL A 157 1.87 11.32 6.03
N ASN A 158 1.78 11.81 4.79
CA ASN A 158 2.11 10.97 3.63
C ASN A 158 3.61 10.83 3.40
N LEU A 159 4.36 11.93 3.55
CA LEU A 159 5.79 11.98 3.23
C LEU A 159 6.66 11.88 4.47
N ASN A 160 6.47 12.79 5.44
CA ASN A 160 7.29 12.80 6.64
C ASN A 160 7.09 11.51 7.45
N GLY A 161 5.85 11.03 7.61
CA GLY A 161 5.58 9.75 8.27
C GLY A 161 6.21 8.55 7.55
N THR A 162 6.17 8.52 6.21
CA THR A 162 6.89 7.50 5.43
C THR A 162 8.40 7.56 5.67
N PHE A 163 8.97 8.75 5.69
CA PHE A 163 10.40 8.96 5.98
C PHE A 163 10.76 8.51 7.41
N LEU A 164 10.01 8.95 8.40
CA LEU A 164 10.28 8.67 9.81
C LEU A 164 10.33 7.15 10.09
N LEU A 165 9.31 6.41 9.68
CA LEU A 165 9.27 4.96 9.92
C LEU A 165 10.33 4.22 9.09
N SER A 166 10.52 4.61 7.84
CA SER A 166 11.57 4.00 7.00
C SER A 166 12.95 4.23 7.58
N ARG A 167 13.23 5.45 8.09
CA ARG A 167 14.48 5.80 8.75
C ARG A 167 14.68 5.01 10.04
N ALA A 168 13.66 4.92 10.90
CA ALA A 168 13.74 4.19 12.17
C ALA A 168 14.04 2.69 11.94
N ALA A 169 13.33 2.05 11.00
CA ALA A 169 13.58 0.66 10.63
C ALA A 169 14.97 0.46 10.01
N ALA A 170 15.38 1.32 9.07
CA ALA A 170 16.69 1.21 8.43
C ALA A 170 17.84 1.38 9.45
N ARG A 171 17.71 2.31 10.42
CA ARG A 171 18.69 2.46 11.51
C ARG A 171 18.83 1.19 12.34
N HIS A 172 17.72 0.56 12.67
CA HIS A 172 17.74 -0.72 13.38
C HIS A 172 18.45 -1.80 12.55
N TRP A 173 18.05 -2.02 11.29
CA TRP A 173 18.65 -3.04 10.43
C TRP A 173 20.14 -2.85 10.21
N LEU A 174 20.60 -1.61 10.02
CA LEU A 174 22.02 -1.29 9.89
C LEU A 174 22.79 -1.57 11.19
N ALA A 175 22.21 -1.29 12.35
CA ALA A 175 22.84 -1.50 13.65
C ALA A 175 23.03 -2.98 13.99
N VAL A 176 22.13 -3.86 13.49
CA VAL A 176 22.19 -5.31 13.73
C VAL A 176 22.65 -6.10 12.50
N GLU A 177 23.13 -5.41 11.45
CA GLU A 177 23.60 -5.99 10.19
C GLU A 177 22.58 -6.95 9.54
N GLN A 178 21.30 -6.59 9.58
CA GLN A 178 20.18 -7.37 9.06
C GLN A 178 19.66 -6.76 7.76
N PRO A 179 19.31 -7.58 6.73
CA PRO A 179 18.58 -7.10 5.57
C PRO A 179 17.15 -6.68 5.95
N GLY A 180 16.53 -5.87 5.11
CA GLY A 180 15.16 -5.42 5.33
C GLY A 180 14.41 -5.12 4.04
N CYS A 181 13.09 -4.98 4.13
CA CYS A 181 12.24 -4.64 3.00
C CYS A 181 11.27 -3.51 3.35
N ILE A 182 11.30 -2.42 2.59
CA ILE A 182 10.36 -1.31 2.70
C ILE A 182 9.48 -1.28 1.44
N VAL A 183 8.17 -1.28 1.65
CA VAL A 183 7.18 -1.07 0.58
C VAL A 183 6.36 0.18 0.92
N ASN A 184 6.44 1.18 0.06
CA ASN A 184 5.70 2.43 0.20
C ASN A 184 4.44 2.39 -0.66
N ILE A 185 3.26 2.59 -0.08
CA ILE A 185 2.03 2.71 -0.86
C ILE A 185 1.90 4.16 -1.34
N SER A 186 2.30 4.35 -2.59
CA SER A 186 2.19 5.63 -3.29
C SER A 186 0.86 5.73 -4.06
N SER A 187 0.89 6.18 -5.29
CA SER A 187 -0.26 6.32 -6.20
C SER A 187 0.22 6.63 -7.62
N VAL A 188 -0.58 6.28 -8.63
CA VAL A 188 -0.42 6.88 -9.97
C VAL A 188 -0.53 8.40 -9.94
N GLY A 189 -1.23 8.97 -8.93
CA GLY A 189 -1.28 10.42 -8.68
C GLY A 189 0.07 11.06 -8.33
N GLY A 190 1.09 10.28 -7.98
CA GLY A 190 2.47 10.75 -7.86
C GLY A 190 3.23 10.81 -9.19
N LYS A 191 2.67 10.24 -10.26
CA LYS A 191 3.23 10.26 -11.63
C LYS A 191 2.47 11.20 -12.55
N ILE A 192 1.17 11.33 -12.32
CA ILE A 192 0.29 12.29 -13.01
C ILE A 192 -0.51 13.06 -11.97
N ALA A 193 -0.46 14.38 -12.05
CA ALA A 193 -1.26 15.26 -11.19
C ALA A 193 -2.48 15.80 -11.95
N GLY A 194 -3.54 16.07 -11.22
CA GLY A 194 -4.74 16.72 -11.74
C GLY A 194 -5.14 17.94 -10.89
N PRO A 195 -6.09 18.74 -11.35
CA PRO A 195 -6.62 19.85 -10.57
C PRO A 195 -7.11 19.38 -9.19
N GLY A 196 -6.90 20.19 -8.17
CA GLY A 196 -7.31 19.87 -6.79
C GLY A 196 -6.55 18.73 -6.12
N THR A 197 -5.35 18.35 -6.63
CA THR A 197 -4.57 17.26 -6.03
C THR A 197 -3.17 17.67 -5.62
N ALA A 198 -2.89 18.96 -5.53
CA ALA A 198 -1.52 19.48 -5.37
C ALA A 198 -0.76 18.85 -4.20
N ALA A 199 -1.30 18.94 -2.97
CA ALA A 199 -0.64 18.38 -1.79
C ALA A 199 -0.46 16.85 -1.89
N TYR A 200 -1.52 16.15 -2.28
CA TYR A 200 -1.49 14.70 -2.44
C TYR A 200 -0.49 14.25 -3.50
N SER A 201 -0.57 14.82 -4.69
CA SER A 201 0.31 14.43 -5.81
C SER A 201 1.77 14.76 -5.51
N ALA A 202 2.06 15.92 -4.91
CA ALA A 202 3.40 16.28 -4.49
C ALA A 202 3.94 15.28 -3.45
N SER A 203 3.15 14.93 -2.42
CA SER A 203 3.56 13.95 -1.42
C SER A 203 3.85 12.58 -2.02
N LYS A 204 2.99 12.11 -2.95
CA LYS A 204 3.15 10.79 -3.59
C LYS A 204 4.30 10.75 -4.60
N ALA A 205 4.58 11.85 -5.30
CA ALA A 205 5.78 11.98 -6.16
C ALA A 205 7.08 11.99 -5.32
N ALA A 206 7.07 12.70 -4.20
CA ALA A 206 8.23 12.75 -3.30
C ALA A 206 8.58 11.38 -2.70
N ILE A 207 7.58 10.52 -2.42
CA ILE A 207 7.80 9.14 -1.98
C ILE A 207 8.60 8.33 -3.02
N HIS A 208 8.39 8.56 -4.31
CA HIS A 208 9.18 7.87 -5.36
C HIS A 208 10.66 8.27 -5.29
N ALA A 209 10.94 9.57 -5.19
CA ALA A 209 12.31 10.08 -5.07
C ALA A 209 12.99 9.63 -3.78
N LEU A 210 12.28 9.69 -2.65
CA LEU A 210 12.74 9.19 -1.35
C LEU A 210 13.10 7.69 -1.43
N GLY A 211 12.19 6.88 -1.99
CA GLY A 211 12.41 5.45 -2.15
C GLY A 211 13.61 5.11 -3.02
N ALA A 212 13.81 5.84 -4.12
CA ALA A 212 14.97 5.67 -4.99
C ALA A 212 16.30 6.04 -4.30
N ALA A 213 16.33 7.16 -3.55
CA ALA A 213 17.49 7.56 -2.78
C ALA A 213 17.84 6.51 -1.70
N MET A 214 16.85 6.10 -0.89
CA MET A 214 17.05 5.07 0.14
C MET A 214 17.50 3.74 -0.45
N ALA A 215 16.96 3.33 -1.61
CA ALA A 215 17.38 2.09 -2.28
C ALA A 215 18.85 2.14 -2.70
N ALA A 216 19.33 3.28 -3.19
CA ALA A 216 20.74 3.48 -3.56
C ALA A 216 21.67 3.47 -2.35
N GLU A 217 21.26 4.12 -1.26
CA GLU A 217 22.05 4.21 -0.02
C GLU A 217 22.11 2.90 0.74
N LEU A 218 20.98 2.19 0.84
CA LEU A 218 20.79 1.04 1.73
C LEU A 218 20.96 -0.32 1.03
N GLY A 219 20.95 -0.33 -0.32
CA GLY A 219 21.11 -1.54 -1.13
C GLY A 219 22.37 -2.35 -0.81
N PRO A 220 23.55 -1.73 -0.58
CA PRO A 220 24.76 -2.46 -0.17
C PRO A 220 24.61 -3.26 1.14
N SER A 221 23.67 -2.85 2.00
CA SER A 221 23.34 -3.56 3.27
C SER A 221 22.19 -4.56 3.11
N GLY A 222 21.75 -4.87 1.89
CA GLY A 222 20.66 -5.81 1.65
C GLY A 222 19.25 -5.26 1.95
N ILE A 223 19.11 -3.94 2.15
CA ILE A 223 17.82 -3.33 2.42
C ILE A 223 17.22 -2.86 1.08
N ARG A 224 16.01 -3.36 0.76
CA ARG A 224 15.29 -3.02 -0.46
C ARG A 224 14.18 -2.02 -0.17
N VAL A 225 14.00 -1.04 -1.06
CA VAL A 225 12.96 -0.01 -0.93
C VAL A 225 12.22 0.13 -2.26
N ASN A 226 10.92 -0.13 -2.27
CA ASN A 226 10.08 0.01 -3.45
C ASN A 226 8.81 0.77 -3.14
N ALA A 227 8.18 1.32 -4.15
CA ALA A 227 6.85 1.93 -4.07
C ALA A 227 5.88 1.19 -4.97
N ILE A 228 4.67 0.95 -4.48
CA ILE A 228 3.52 0.55 -5.28
C ILE A 228 2.71 1.80 -5.59
N CYS A 229 2.28 1.94 -6.84
CA CYS A 229 1.47 3.05 -7.32
C CYS A 229 0.08 2.52 -7.73
N PRO A 230 -0.87 2.42 -6.77
CA PRO A 230 -2.23 2.02 -7.10
C PRO A 230 -2.90 3.01 -8.06
N GLY A 231 -3.73 2.47 -8.96
CA GLY A 231 -4.72 3.23 -9.69
C GLY A 231 -5.97 3.50 -8.84
N ILE A 232 -7.14 3.43 -9.47
CA ILE A 232 -8.43 3.57 -8.79
C ILE A 232 -8.76 2.24 -8.10
N VAL A 233 -8.67 2.23 -6.77
CA VAL A 233 -8.98 1.08 -5.90
C VAL A 233 -10.25 1.37 -5.11
N ASP A 234 -11.20 0.43 -5.09
CA ASP A 234 -12.45 0.57 -4.32
C ASP A 234 -12.19 0.47 -2.83
N THR A 235 -12.14 1.61 -2.19
CA THR A 235 -11.89 1.77 -0.74
C THR A 235 -12.78 2.84 -0.16
N SER A 236 -12.93 2.87 1.17
CA SER A 236 -13.68 3.91 1.89
C SER A 236 -13.12 5.32 1.66
N ARG A 237 -11.88 5.46 1.17
CA ARG A 237 -11.30 6.75 0.79
C ARG A 237 -12.01 7.42 -0.39
N LEU A 238 -12.73 6.66 -1.19
CA LEU A 238 -13.44 7.14 -2.38
C LEU A 238 -14.96 7.19 -2.19
N ASP A 239 -15.46 7.10 -0.94
CA ASP A 239 -16.90 7.13 -0.67
C ASP A 239 -17.55 8.50 -0.91
N ASP A 240 -16.74 9.55 -1.02
CA ASP A 240 -17.17 10.89 -1.45
C ASP A 240 -17.39 11.02 -2.97
N ILE A 241 -17.00 10.03 -3.76
CA ILE A 241 -17.27 9.98 -5.19
C ILE A 241 -18.64 9.35 -5.42
N ASP A 242 -19.50 10.08 -6.14
CA ASP A 242 -20.78 9.53 -6.59
C ASP A 242 -20.56 8.21 -7.35
N ARG A 243 -21.16 7.14 -6.81
CA ARG A 243 -21.02 5.78 -7.31
C ARG A 243 -21.94 5.45 -8.49
N SER A 244 -22.70 6.39 -8.99
CA SER A 244 -23.53 6.26 -10.19
C SER A 244 -22.71 6.44 -11.48
N GLU A 245 -22.90 7.53 -12.20
CA GLU A 245 -22.23 7.79 -13.49
C GLU A 245 -20.72 8.01 -13.37
N ASN A 246 -20.26 8.68 -12.30
CA ASN A 246 -18.84 8.95 -12.13
C ASN A 246 -18.05 7.65 -11.89
N TRP A 247 -18.63 6.69 -11.16
CA TRP A 247 -17.98 5.40 -10.91
C TRP A 247 -17.82 4.59 -12.19
N GLU A 248 -18.87 4.53 -13.02
CA GLU A 248 -18.83 3.91 -14.35
C GLU A 248 -17.80 4.59 -15.26
N ARG A 249 -17.75 5.92 -15.27
CA ARG A 249 -16.77 6.68 -16.06
C ARG A 249 -15.34 6.33 -15.63
N LEU A 250 -15.08 6.26 -14.32
CA LEU A 250 -13.78 5.87 -13.79
C LEU A 250 -13.40 4.44 -14.18
N ARG A 251 -14.34 3.50 -14.15
CA ARG A 251 -14.14 2.13 -14.64
C ARG A 251 -13.76 2.11 -16.13
N ASN A 252 -14.41 2.94 -16.93
CA ASN A 252 -14.23 2.94 -18.38
C ASN A 252 -12.87 3.49 -18.85
N ILE A 253 -12.16 4.28 -18.04
CA ILE A 253 -10.80 4.72 -18.35
C ILE A 253 -9.74 3.68 -18.00
N ILE A 254 -10.08 2.63 -17.23
CA ILE A 254 -9.18 1.55 -16.89
C ILE A 254 -9.23 0.49 -17.99
N PRO A 255 -8.12 0.13 -18.65
CA PRO A 255 -8.10 -0.90 -19.69
C PRO A 255 -8.68 -2.25 -19.26
N MET A 256 -8.44 -2.69 -18.02
CA MET A 256 -9.02 -3.93 -17.48
C MET A 256 -10.52 -3.81 -17.14
N ARG A 257 -11.15 -2.64 -17.33
CA ARG A 257 -12.59 -2.41 -17.18
C ARG A 257 -13.15 -2.78 -15.80
N ARG A 258 -12.34 -2.73 -14.77
CA ARG A 258 -12.74 -2.85 -13.37
C ARG A 258 -11.91 -1.93 -12.49
N HIS A 259 -12.44 -1.55 -11.34
CA HIS A 259 -11.66 -0.94 -10.28
C HIS A 259 -10.74 -1.99 -9.66
N GLY A 260 -9.62 -1.56 -9.13
CA GLY A 260 -8.77 -2.41 -8.30
C GLY A 260 -9.42 -2.69 -6.95
N THR A 261 -8.98 -3.75 -6.31
CA THR A 261 -9.30 -4.07 -4.92
C THR A 261 -8.05 -3.93 -4.04
N GLY A 262 -8.24 -3.95 -2.73
CA GLY A 262 -7.10 -3.96 -1.81
C GLY A 262 -6.19 -5.18 -2.02
N GLU A 263 -6.77 -6.31 -2.41
CA GLU A 263 -6.06 -7.56 -2.68
C GLU A 263 -5.19 -7.47 -3.93
N ASP A 264 -5.60 -6.72 -4.96
CA ASP A 264 -4.73 -6.47 -6.14
C ASP A 264 -3.41 -5.80 -5.70
N ILE A 265 -3.48 -4.89 -4.72
CA ILE A 265 -2.31 -4.19 -4.18
C ILE A 265 -1.53 -5.08 -3.20
N ALA A 266 -2.24 -5.83 -2.36
CA ALA A 266 -1.65 -6.75 -1.40
C ALA A 266 -0.79 -7.83 -2.09
N ASN A 267 -1.27 -8.42 -3.18
CA ASN A 267 -0.53 -9.41 -3.95
C ASN A 267 0.83 -8.88 -4.45
N MET A 268 0.88 -7.64 -4.95
CA MET A 268 2.14 -7.02 -5.35
C MET A 268 3.03 -6.73 -4.13
N CYS A 269 2.44 -6.30 -3.01
CA CYS A 269 3.19 -6.03 -1.79
C CYS A 269 3.86 -7.30 -1.26
N VAL A 270 3.13 -8.39 -1.13
CA VAL A 270 3.65 -9.69 -0.68
C VAL A 270 4.74 -10.20 -1.62
N PHE A 271 4.55 -10.09 -2.95
CA PHE A 271 5.58 -10.43 -3.94
C PHE A 271 6.86 -9.60 -3.74
N LEU A 272 6.76 -8.29 -3.55
CA LEU A 272 7.93 -7.44 -3.33
C LEU A 272 8.65 -7.75 -2.02
N CYS A 273 7.94 -8.24 -1.00
CA CYS A 273 8.52 -8.63 0.28
C CYS A 273 9.17 -10.02 0.25
N SER A 274 8.80 -10.89 -0.68
CA SER A 274 9.27 -12.27 -0.81
C SER A 274 10.66 -12.39 -1.44
N ASP A 275 11.24 -13.61 -1.43
CA ASP A 275 12.48 -13.93 -2.13
C ASP A 275 12.37 -13.69 -3.64
N GLN A 276 11.18 -13.88 -4.22
CA GLN A 276 10.93 -13.64 -5.63
C GLN A 276 11.05 -12.15 -6.01
N GLY A 277 10.89 -11.25 -5.04
CA GLY A 277 11.14 -9.81 -5.17
C GLY A 277 12.58 -9.37 -4.87
N SER A 278 13.50 -10.29 -4.57
CA SER A 278 14.85 -9.98 -4.05
C SER A 278 15.73 -9.13 -4.99
N TRP A 279 15.48 -9.15 -6.30
CA TRP A 279 16.22 -8.35 -7.29
C TRP A 279 15.50 -7.05 -7.70
N ILE A 280 14.51 -6.61 -6.89
CA ILE A 280 13.72 -5.41 -7.16
C ILE A 280 13.94 -4.40 -6.02
N THR A 281 14.54 -3.25 -6.33
CA THR A 281 14.70 -2.13 -5.42
C THR A 281 14.70 -0.79 -6.18
N GLY A 282 14.32 0.30 -5.53
CA GLY A 282 14.29 1.65 -6.10
C GLY A 282 13.15 1.89 -7.10
N GLN A 283 12.18 0.98 -7.21
CA GLN A 283 11.14 1.04 -8.23
C GLN A 283 9.85 1.67 -7.69
N ALA A 284 9.12 2.35 -8.59
CA ALA A 284 7.75 2.82 -8.37
C ALA A 284 6.82 2.10 -9.37
N ILE A 285 6.20 1.00 -8.92
CA ILE A 285 5.50 0.04 -9.78
C ILE A 285 4.02 0.36 -9.81
N ASN A 286 3.45 0.52 -11.01
CA ASN A 286 2.00 0.71 -11.18
C ASN A 286 1.26 -0.62 -10.98
N VAL A 287 0.20 -0.56 -10.16
CA VAL A 287 -0.81 -1.62 -10.02
C VAL A 287 -2.17 -0.95 -10.20
N ASP A 288 -2.58 -0.78 -11.43
CA ASP A 288 -3.61 0.18 -11.83
C ASP A 288 -4.55 -0.31 -12.96
N GLY A 289 -4.46 -1.59 -13.31
CA GLY A 289 -5.25 -2.17 -14.40
C GLY A 289 -4.93 -1.58 -15.79
N GLY A 290 -3.75 -0.97 -15.95
CA GLY A 290 -3.30 -0.32 -17.18
C GLY A 290 -3.74 1.13 -17.32
N GLN A 291 -4.27 1.75 -16.23
CA GLN A 291 -4.74 3.15 -16.26
C GLN A 291 -3.63 4.12 -16.70
N LEU A 292 -2.41 3.89 -16.28
CA LEU A 292 -1.26 4.70 -16.63
C LEU A 292 -0.15 3.83 -17.22
N THR A 293 0.08 3.96 -18.52
CA THR A 293 1.21 3.34 -19.21
C THR A 293 2.31 4.37 -19.45
N ILE A 294 3.39 4.28 -18.68
CA ILE A 294 4.61 5.09 -18.86
C ILE A 294 5.65 4.20 -19.50
N ARG A 295 6.27 4.69 -20.57
CA ARG A 295 7.40 4.04 -21.26
C ARG A 295 8.70 4.73 -20.90
#